data_98a80fa5799d8ce23d580aa823c68b0d
#
_entry.id   98a80fa5799d8ce23d580aa823c68b0d
#
_cell.length_a   1.000
_cell.length_b   1.000
_cell.length_c   1.000
_cell.angle_alpha   90.00
_cell.angle_beta   90.00
_cell.angle_gamma   90.00
#
_symmetry.space_group_name_H-M   'P 1'
#
loop_
_entity.id
_entity.type
_entity.pdbx_description
1 polymer ?
#
loop_
_entity_poly.entity_id
_entity_poly.type
_entity_poly.pdbx_seq_one_letter_code
_entity_poly.pdbx_strand_id
1 'polypeptide(L)'
;MNATRFESIVETLLPSLLAGDRSAVRTLVSRALGSGISAEDFTEQVAWPIHEALHKLHRHDQIERISFNYATRLLRQVVDQMQLAYSRAERNGKCVTLFCGSGENEDLGGQMAADLLEAAGFAVQFAGGGVASDEILEETSRRRPDFLVLFASSASDAPGIRSVIDRVREVGATPDMEIAVGGGVFNRADGLAEAVGATRNARTPLDLVRTLQAPSATARQTPPKARPARLRAVA
;
A
#
# COMPACT_ATOMS: atom_id res chain seq x y z
N MET A 1 9.17 -7.78 -24.45
CA MET A 1 10.56 -8.08 -24.00
C MET A 1 10.79 -7.87 -22.51
N ASN A 2 10.16 -6.88 -21.85
CA ASN A 2 10.38 -6.66 -20.40
C ASN A 2 9.66 -7.67 -19.50
N ALA A 3 8.43 -8.12 -19.83
CA ALA A 3 7.66 -9.07 -19.00
C ALA A 3 8.43 -10.38 -18.75
N THR A 4 8.95 -11.00 -19.80
CA THR A 4 9.74 -12.25 -19.71
C THR A 4 10.98 -12.12 -18.81
N ARG A 5 11.58 -10.91 -18.73
CA ARG A 5 12.71 -10.64 -17.86
C ARG A 5 12.33 -10.63 -16.38
N PHE A 6 11.23 -9.98 -16.01
CA PHE A 6 10.76 -9.94 -14.64
C PHE A 6 10.27 -11.33 -14.17
N GLU A 7 9.56 -12.06 -15.03
CA GLU A 7 9.15 -13.44 -14.77
C GLU A 7 10.35 -14.33 -14.44
N SER A 8 11.43 -14.26 -15.25
CA SER A 8 12.65 -15.05 -15.00
C SER A 8 13.33 -14.67 -13.67
N ILE A 9 13.28 -13.40 -13.25
CA ILE A 9 13.80 -12.98 -11.94
C ILE A 9 12.93 -13.58 -10.81
N VAL A 10 11.61 -13.52 -10.93
CA VAL A 10 10.68 -14.11 -9.96
C VAL A 10 10.91 -15.62 -9.83
N GLU A 11 11.00 -16.34 -10.96
CA GLU A 11 11.25 -17.80 -11.00
C GLU A 11 12.56 -18.20 -10.33
N THR A 12 13.59 -17.36 -10.44
CA THR A 12 14.90 -17.65 -9.83
C THR A 12 14.98 -17.21 -8.37
N LEU A 13 14.33 -16.09 -8.01
CA LEU A 13 14.41 -15.51 -6.67
C LEU A 13 13.50 -16.24 -5.66
N LEU A 14 12.30 -16.65 -6.07
CA LEU A 14 11.33 -17.28 -5.19
C LEU A 14 11.86 -18.58 -4.53
N PRO A 15 12.50 -19.52 -5.23
CA PRO A 15 13.11 -20.69 -4.60
C PRO A 15 14.19 -20.34 -3.57
N SER A 16 15.02 -19.34 -3.87
CA SER A 16 16.09 -18.88 -2.95
C SER A 16 15.51 -18.26 -1.66
N LEU A 17 14.40 -17.51 -1.79
CA LEU A 17 13.67 -16.97 -0.65
C LEU A 17 13.08 -18.08 0.22
N LEU A 18 12.41 -19.07 -0.39
CA LEU A 18 11.80 -20.21 0.31
C LEU A 18 12.83 -21.08 1.03
N ALA A 19 14.02 -21.23 0.44
CA ALA A 19 15.16 -21.94 1.04
C ALA A 19 15.86 -21.15 2.15
N GLY A 20 15.56 -19.85 2.31
CA GLY A 20 16.25 -18.99 3.26
C GLY A 20 17.70 -18.65 2.86
N ASP A 21 18.07 -18.81 1.58
CA ASP A 21 19.43 -18.55 1.07
C ASP A 21 19.70 -17.04 0.92
N ARG A 22 20.18 -16.45 2.01
CA ARG A 22 20.52 -15.02 2.09
C ARG A 22 21.56 -14.58 1.07
N SER A 23 22.52 -15.44 0.74
CA SER A 23 23.61 -15.13 -0.17
C SER A 23 23.12 -15.08 -1.61
N ALA A 24 22.37 -16.12 -2.02
CA ALA A 24 21.77 -16.18 -3.34
C ALA A 24 20.80 -15.01 -3.55
N VAL A 25 19.92 -14.70 -2.57
CA VAL A 25 18.99 -13.56 -2.64
C VAL A 25 19.74 -12.26 -2.89
N ARG A 26 20.77 -11.94 -2.09
CA ARG A 26 21.55 -10.71 -2.27
C ARG A 26 22.20 -10.63 -3.66
N THR A 27 22.77 -11.74 -4.13
CA THR A 27 23.42 -11.79 -5.45
C THR A 27 22.42 -11.57 -6.58
N LEU A 28 21.25 -12.19 -6.52
CA LEU A 28 20.19 -12.06 -7.52
C LEU A 28 19.62 -10.61 -7.56
N VAL A 29 19.35 -10.03 -6.40
CA VAL A 29 18.85 -8.65 -6.30
C VAL A 29 19.89 -7.65 -6.82
N SER A 30 21.17 -7.76 -6.41
CA SER A 30 22.22 -6.89 -6.88
C SER A 30 22.43 -6.99 -8.40
N ARG A 31 22.32 -8.19 -8.98
CA ARG A 31 22.39 -8.40 -10.43
C ARG A 31 21.21 -7.75 -11.14
N ALA A 32 19.99 -7.90 -10.61
CA ALA A 32 18.79 -7.30 -11.20
C ALA A 32 18.91 -5.77 -11.25
N LEU A 33 19.26 -5.14 -10.14
CA LEU A 33 19.45 -3.68 -10.08
C LEU A 33 20.63 -3.22 -10.96
N GLY A 34 21.76 -3.94 -10.92
CA GLY A 34 22.92 -3.65 -11.76
C GLY A 34 22.66 -3.79 -13.26
N SER A 35 21.57 -4.44 -13.66
CA SER A 35 21.12 -4.55 -15.05
C SER A 35 20.21 -3.40 -15.50
N GLY A 36 20.04 -2.35 -14.67
CA GLY A 36 19.28 -1.14 -14.98
C GLY A 36 17.78 -1.23 -14.71
N ILE A 37 17.33 -2.20 -13.90
CA ILE A 37 15.96 -2.23 -13.40
C ILE A 37 15.84 -1.17 -12.31
N SER A 38 14.84 -0.28 -12.40
CA SER A 38 14.54 0.68 -11.33
C SER A 38 14.03 -0.02 -10.07
N ALA A 39 14.20 0.61 -8.91
CA ALA A 39 13.72 0.07 -7.66
C ALA A 39 12.17 -0.02 -7.66
N GLU A 40 11.50 0.95 -8.29
CA GLU A 40 10.06 0.99 -8.46
C GLU A 40 9.56 -0.17 -9.31
N ASP A 41 10.20 -0.43 -10.47
CA ASP A 41 9.87 -1.57 -11.33
C ASP A 41 10.16 -2.90 -10.65
N PHE A 42 11.27 -2.99 -9.89
CA PHE A 42 11.58 -4.18 -9.12
C PHE A 42 10.51 -4.44 -8.06
N THR A 43 10.06 -3.42 -7.36
CA THR A 43 9.00 -3.56 -6.35
C THR A 43 7.68 -3.99 -6.97
N GLU A 44 7.27 -3.37 -8.06
CA GLU A 44 5.98 -3.65 -8.73
C GLU A 44 5.99 -4.99 -9.47
N GLN A 45 7.09 -5.32 -10.20
CA GLN A 45 7.12 -6.45 -11.11
C GLN A 45 7.80 -7.70 -10.53
N VAL A 46 8.49 -7.58 -9.39
CA VAL A 46 9.20 -8.71 -8.76
C VAL A 46 8.77 -8.89 -7.31
N ALA A 47 8.96 -7.88 -6.45
CA ALA A 47 8.70 -8.03 -5.01
C ALA A 47 7.21 -8.22 -4.71
N TRP A 48 6.32 -7.44 -5.32
CA TRP A 48 4.88 -7.57 -5.16
C TRP A 48 4.33 -8.91 -5.66
N PRO A 49 4.63 -9.39 -6.90
CA PRO A 49 4.22 -10.71 -7.34
C PRO A 49 4.74 -11.85 -6.46
N ILE A 50 5.98 -11.77 -5.96
CA ILE A 50 6.52 -12.76 -5.01
C ILE A 50 5.73 -12.73 -3.70
N HIS A 51 5.44 -11.55 -3.16
CA HIS A 51 4.62 -11.40 -1.95
C HIS A 51 3.25 -12.06 -2.12
N GLU A 52 2.54 -11.78 -3.21
CA GLU A 52 1.25 -12.40 -3.54
C GLU A 52 1.37 -13.93 -3.69
N ALA A 53 2.42 -14.41 -4.38
CA ALA A 53 2.66 -15.83 -4.58
C ALA A 53 2.93 -16.55 -3.24
N LEU A 54 3.75 -15.98 -2.35
CA LEU A 54 4.03 -16.53 -1.02
C LEU A 54 2.76 -16.66 -0.19
N HIS A 55 1.93 -15.62 -0.15
CA HIS A 55 0.66 -15.67 0.56
C HIS A 55 -0.32 -16.67 -0.06
N LYS A 56 -0.35 -16.79 -1.39
CA LYS A 56 -1.15 -17.80 -2.09
C LYS A 56 -0.70 -19.22 -1.76
N LEU A 57 0.59 -19.50 -1.87
CA LEU A 57 1.16 -20.82 -1.57
C LEU A 57 0.89 -21.22 -0.11
N HIS A 58 1.08 -20.29 0.83
CA HIS A 58 0.84 -20.56 2.24
C HIS A 58 -0.65 -20.81 2.56
N ARG A 59 -1.58 -20.03 1.98
CA ARG A 59 -3.03 -20.27 2.17
C ARG A 59 -3.54 -21.59 1.61
N HIS A 60 -2.84 -22.16 0.62
CA HIS A 60 -3.19 -23.45 0.04
C HIS A 60 -2.35 -24.62 0.60
N ASP A 61 -1.65 -24.40 1.72
CA ASP A 61 -0.78 -25.40 2.36
C ASP A 61 0.27 -26.03 1.41
N GLN A 62 0.71 -25.24 0.39
CA GLN A 62 1.71 -25.67 -0.60
C GLN A 62 3.15 -25.43 -0.16
N ILE A 63 3.34 -24.66 0.91
CA ILE A 63 4.64 -24.43 1.56
C ILE A 63 4.49 -24.52 3.07
N GLU A 64 5.53 -25.00 3.74
CA GLU A 64 5.60 -25.05 5.19
C GLU A 64 5.71 -23.64 5.78
N ARG A 65 5.20 -23.46 6.99
CA ARG A 65 5.28 -22.18 7.72
C ARG A 65 6.72 -21.69 7.88
N ILE A 66 7.67 -22.59 8.03
CA ILE A 66 9.10 -22.21 8.17
C ILE A 66 9.64 -21.58 6.88
N SER A 67 9.33 -22.18 5.72
CA SER A 67 9.72 -21.63 4.41
C SER A 67 9.03 -20.31 4.12
N PHE A 68 7.75 -20.17 4.48
CA PHE A 68 7.03 -18.90 4.40
C PHE A 68 7.70 -17.82 5.26
N ASN A 69 8.09 -18.13 6.50
CA ASN A 69 8.77 -17.20 7.39
C ASN A 69 10.18 -16.81 6.88
N TYR A 70 10.94 -17.76 6.32
CA TYR A 70 12.22 -17.44 5.69
C TYR A 70 12.03 -16.46 4.53
N ALA A 71 11.09 -16.79 3.64
CA ALA A 71 10.84 -16.00 2.44
C ALA A 71 10.35 -14.59 2.77
N THR A 72 9.38 -14.43 3.68
CA THR A 72 8.83 -13.12 4.05
C THR A 72 9.86 -12.24 4.75
N ARG A 73 10.71 -12.82 5.62
CA ARG A 73 11.81 -12.06 6.27
C ARG A 73 12.89 -11.60 5.30
N LEU A 74 13.25 -12.45 4.33
CA LEU A 74 14.21 -12.08 3.29
C LEU A 74 13.62 -11.08 2.30
N LEU A 75 12.36 -11.26 1.93
CA LEU A 75 11.67 -10.31 1.04
C LEU A 75 11.57 -8.92 1.68
N ARG A 76 11.33 -8.84 3.00
CA ARG A 76 11.37 -7.56 3.73
C ARG A 76 12.72 -6.86 3.61
N GLN A 77 13.84 -7.60 3.78
CA GLN A 77 15.16 -7.01 3.59
C GLN A 77 15.39 -6.48 2.17
N VAL A 78 14.81 -7.15 1.17
CA VAL A 78 14.85 -6.68 -0.23
C VAL A 78 14.02 -5.41 -0.39
N VAL A 79 12.82 -5.35 0.17
CA VAL A 79 11.95 -4.16 0.14
C VAL A 79 12.62 -2.97 0.84
N ASP A 80 13.23 -3.18 2.03
CA ASP A 80 13.98 -2.15 2.76
C ASP A 80 15.15 -1.58 1.90
N GLN A 81 15.80 -2.44 1.12
CA GLN A 81 16.85 -2.01 0.20
C GLN A 81 16.28 -1.20 -0.98
N MET A 82 15.10 -1.55 -1.51
CA MET A 82 14.45 -0.81 -2.60
C MET A 82 14.06 0.60 -2.17
N GLN A 83 13.56 0.77 -0.95
CA GLN A 83 13.17 2.08 -0.41
C GLN A 83 14.30 3.12 -0.52
N LEU A 84 15.54 2.70 -0.28
CA LEU A 84 16.71 3.60 -0.35
C LEU A 84 17.06 4.02 -1.79
N ALA A 85 16.58 3.30 -2.78
CA ALA A 85 16.90 3.48 -4.20
C ALA A 85 15.74 4.12 -5.00
N TYR A 86 14.58 4.39 -4.37
CA TYR A 86 13.47 5.04 -5.06
C TYR A 86 13.78 6.48 -5.46
N SER A 87 13.34 6.85 -6.64
CA SER A 87 13.36 8.24 -7.11
C SER A 87 12.35 9.07 -6.32
N ARG A 88 12.80 10.14 -5.64
CA ARG A 88 11.93 10.95 -4.79
C ARG A 88 11.35 12.15 -5.55
N ALA A 89 10.02 12.22 -5.60
CA ALA A 89 9.30 13.38 -6.12
C ALA A 89 9.26 14.51 -5.07
N GLU A 90 8.99 15.74 -5.54
CA GLU A 90 8.70 16.86 -4.65
C GLU A 90 7.44 16.60 -3.81
N ARG A 91 7.40 17.19 -2.60
CA ARG A 91 6.25 17.08 -1.69
C ARG A 91 4.99 17.63 -2.36
N ASN A 92 3.92 16.84 -2.40
CA ASN A 92 2.63 17.22 -2.98
C ASN A 92 1.66 17.88 -1.97
N GLY A 93 2.08 18.02 -0.69
CA GLY A 93 1.30 18.63 0.37
C GLY A 93 0.18 17.77 0.94
N LYS A 94 0.04 16.53 0.49
CA LYS A 94 -0.99 15.58 0.97
C LYS A 94 -0.46 14.60 1.99
N CYS A 95 -1.31 14.27 2.98
CA CYS A 95 -1.00 13.37 4.08
C CYS A 95 -1.79 12.06 3.96
N VAL A 96 -1.09 10.95 4.15
CA VAL A 96 -1.66 9.59 4.14
C VAL A 96 -1.39 8.93 5.48
N THR A 97 -2.40 8.36 6.12
CA THR A 97 -2.23 7.44 7.25
C THR A 97 -2.62 6.03 6.79
N LEU A 98 -1.70 5.08 6.96
CA LEU A 98 -1.84 3.71 6.47
C LEU A 98 -1.76 2.71 7.60
N PHE A 99 -2.76 1.83 7.68
CA PHE A 99 -2.84 0.69 8.60
C PHE A 99 -3.00 -0.60 7.82
N CYS A 100 -2.54 -1.70 8.41
CA CYS A 100 -2.67 -3.03 7.84
C CYS A 100 -3.59 -3.93 8.69
N GLY A 101 -4.02 -5.03 8.10
CA GLY A 101 -4.73 -6.10 8.80
C GLY A 101 -3.95 -6.67 9.98
N SER A 102 -4.61 -7.52 10.76
CA SER A 102 -4.12 -8.01 12.06
C SER A 102 -3.15 -9.19 11.96
N GLY A 103 -3.00 -9.83 10.80
CA GLY A 103 -2.20 -11.03 10.60
C GLY A 103 -0.69 -10.76 10.65
N GLU A 104 0.07 -11.76 11.11
CA GLU A 104 1.53 -11.74 10.97
C GLU A 104 1.92 -11.57 9.49
N ASN A 105 2.89 -10.73 9.20
CA ASN A 105 3.39 -10.41 7.85
C ASN A 105 2.38 -9.70 6.91
N GLU A 106 1.21 -9.26 7.41
CA GLU A 106 0.26 -8.45 6.63
C GLU A 106 0.82 -7.06 6.29
N ASP A 107 1.77 -6.58 7.07
CA ASP A 107 2.36 -5.26 6.97
C ASP A 107 3.35 -5.09 5.80
N LEU A 108 3.92 -6.17 5.23
CA LEU A 108 4.91 -6.04 4.16
C LEU A 108 4.33 -5.43 2.87
N GLY A 109 3.11 -5.82 2.50
CA GLY A 109 2.41 -5.21 1.36
C GLY A 109 2.08 -3.73 1.60
N GLY A 110 1.64 -3.41 2.82
CA GLY A 110 1.41 -2.03 3.25
C GLY A 110 2.69 -1.20 3.30
N GLN A 111 3.82 -1.79 3.73
CA GLN A 111 5.12 -1.13 3.71
C GLN A 111 5.53 -0.76 2.29
N MET A 112 5.44 -1.68 1.32
CA MET A 112 5.73 -1.38 -0.09
C MET A 112 4.88 -0.21 -0.60
N ALA A 113 3.61 -0.18 -0.23
CA ALA A 113 2.71 0.91 -0.60
C ALA A 113 3.09 2.25 0.08
N ALA A 114 3.43 2.22 1.36
CA ALA A 114 3.86 3.39 2.12
C ALA A 114 5.16 4.00 1.56
N ASP A 115 6.14 3.16 1.26
CA ASP A 115 7.44 3.56 0.73
C ASP A 115 7.30 4.20 -0.67
N LEU A 116 6.47 3.61 -1.55
CA LEU A 116 6.18 4.18 -2.87
C LEU A 116 5.37 5.48 -2.80
N LEU A 117 4.42 5.59 -1.86
CA LEU A 117 3.68 6.84 -1.63
C LEU A 117 4.62 7.95 -1.13
N GLU A 118 5.55 7.64 -0.21
CA GLU A 118 6.54 8.60 0.25
C GLU A 118 7.45 9.05 -0.90
N ALA A 119 7.91 8.11 -1.73
CA ALA A 119 8.69 8.42 -2.93
C ALA A 119 7.93 9.31 -3.91
N ALA A 120 6.62 9.14 -4.04
CA ALA A 120 5.72 9.95 -4.85
C ALA A 120 5.35 11.32 -4.24
N GLY A 121 5.95 11.71 -3.12
CA GLY A 121 5.85 13.03 -2.49
C GLY A 121 4.75 13.19 -1.45
N PHE A 122 4.04 12.13 -1.06
CA PHE A 122 3.09 12.18 0.05
C PHE A 122 3.81 12.25 1.41
N ALA A 123 3.16 12.87 2.41
CA ALA A 123 3.55 12.73 3.81
C ALA A 123 2.86 11.48 4.37
N VAL A 124 3.63 10.40 4.59
CA VAL A 124 3.06 9.09 4.97
C VAL A 124 3.30 8.81 6.45
N GLN A 125 2.26 8.36 7.16
CA GLN A 125 2.35 7.70 8.45
C GLN A 125 1.94 6.24 8.26
N PHE A 126 2.87 5.34 8.49
CA PHE A 126 2.67 3.91 8.39
C PHE A 126 2.74 3.27 9.78
N ALA A 127 1.63 2.72 10.25
CA ALA A 127 1.54 2.10 11.57
C ALA A 127 1.67 0.57 11.54
N GLY A 128 1.62 -0.04 10.34
CA GLY A 128 1.63 -1.50 10.21
C GLY A 128 0.30 -2.15 10.59
N GLY A 129 0.38 -3.40 11.04
CA GLY A 129 -0.78 -4.22 11.40
C GLY A 129 -1.02 -4.32 12.90
N GLY A 130 -2.15 -4.93 13.28
CA GLY A 130 -2.47 -5.21 14.69
C GLY A 130 -2.88 -4.00 15.53
N VAL A 131 -3.12 -2.85 14.92
CA VAL A 131 -3.59 -1.64 15.62
C VAL A 131 -5.09 -1.77 15.91
N ALA A 132 -5.49 -1.46 17.14
CA ALA A 132 -6.89 -1.53 17.55
C ALA A 132 -7.76 -0.47 16.84
N SER A 133 -9.03 -0.80 16.58
CA SER A 133 -9.93 0.09 15.82
C SER A 133 -10.16 1.45 16.48
N ASP A 134 -10.12 1.53 17.80
CA ASP A 134 -10.24 2.77 18.57
C ASP A 134 -8.98 3.64 18.45
N GLU A 135 -7.78 3.04 18.44
CA GLU A 135 -6.52 3.74 18.18
C GLU A 135 -6.47 4.27 16.74
N ILE A 136 -6.95 3.50 15.75
CA ILE A 136 -7.09 3.97 14.36
C ILE A 136 -7.98 5.20 14.29
N LEU A 137 -9.12 5.20 14.99
CA LEU A 137 -10.05 6.32 15.03
C LEU A 137 -9.45 7.55 15.69
N GLU A 138 -8.79 7.39 16.85
CA GLU A 138 -8.13 8.46 17.57
C GLU A 138 -7.03 9.10 16.70
N GLU A 139 -6.15 8.29 16.12
CA GLU A 139 -5.07 8.77 15.27
C GLU A 139 -5.58 9.49 14.03
N THR A 140 -6.61 8.93 13.37
CA THR A 140 -7.24 9.54 12.19
C THR A 140 -7.88 10.89 12.54
N SER A 141 -8.59 10.98 13.67
CA SER A 141 -9.23 12.20 14.13
C SER A 141 -8.22 13.28 14.54
N ARG A 142 -7.10 12.86 15.12
CA ARG A 142 -6.01 13.76 15.58
C ARG A 142 -5.21 14.30 14.41
N ARG A 143 -4.85 13.45 13.44
CA ARG A 143 -3.99 13.85 12.32
C ARG A 143 -4.74 14.49 11.17
N ARG A 144 -6.00 14.11 10.97
CA ARG A 144 -6.85 14.60 9.87
C ARG A 144 -6.15 14.44 8.50
N PRO A 145 -5.75 13.20 8.12
CA PRO A 145 -5.08 12.98 6.85
C PRO A 145 -6.02 13.27 5.66
N ASP A 146 -5.45 13.51 4.48
CA ASP A 146 -6.21 13.57 3.23
C ASP A 146 -6.73 12.18 2.84
N PHE A 147 -5.94 11.13 3.16
CA PHE A 147 -6.25 9.74 2.86
C PHE A 147 -6.04 8.83 4.07
N LEU A 148 -7.06 8.05 4.39
CA LEU A 148 -6.95 6.87 5.24
C LEU A 148 -6.82 5.64 4.35
N VAL A 149 -5.72 4.90 4.47
CA VAL A 149 -5.48 3.66 3.72
C VAL A 149 -5.56 2.47 4.65
N LEU A 150 -6.39 1.48 4.31
CA LEU A 150 -6.56 0.23 5.04
C LEU A 150 -6.14 -0.92 4.11
N PHE A 151 -5.01 -1.55 4.42
CA PHE A 151 -4.38 -2.57 3.59
C PHE A 151 -4.55 -3.95 4.23
N ALA A 152 -5.13 -4.93 3.51
CA ALA A 152 -5.37 -6.26 4.07
C ALA A 152 -5.22 -7.38 3.03
N SER A 153 -4.72 -8.53 3.49
CA SER A 153 -4.62 -9.74 2.68
C SER A 153 -5.57 -10.85 3.15
N SER A 154 -6.02 -10.81 4.41
CA SER A 154 -6.93 -11.80 4.97
C SER A 154 -8.40 -11.39 4.86
N ALA A 155 -9.27 -12.35 4.53
CA ALA A 155 -10.71 -12.13 4.52
C ALA A 155 -11.28 -11.85 5.92
N SER A 156 -10.62 -12.31 6.98
CA SER A 156 -10.99 -12.06 8.37
C SER A 156 -10.90 -10.59 8.77
N ASP A 157 -10.12 -9.78 8.05
CA ASP A 157 -9.96 -8.35 8.35
C ASP A 157 -11.11 -7.49 7.79
N ALA A 158 -11.83 -7.98 6.77
CA ALA A 158 -12.86 -7.19 6.10
C ALA A 158 -13.98 -6.66 7.03
N PRO A 159 -14.52 -7.44 8.00
CA PRO A 159 -15.48 -6.91 8.95
C PRO A 159 -14.92 -5.80 9.85
N GLY A 160 -13.67 -5.93 10.29
CA GLY A 160 -12.97 -4.92 11.08
C GLY A 160 -12.77 -3.62 10.31
N ILE A 161 -12.32 -3.74 9.05
CA ILE A 161 -12.16 -2.60 8.13
C ILE A 161 -13.51 -1.89 7.93
N ARG A 162 -14.59 -2.63 7.68
CA ARG A 162 -15.92 -2.06 7.56
C ARG A 162 -16.30 -1.29 8.81
N SER A 163 -16.12 -1.88 9.99
CA SER A 163 -16.43 -1.24 11.28
C SER A 163 -15.63 0.06 11.48
N VAL A 164 -14.33 0.07 11.15
CA VAL A 164 -13.50 1.29 11.22
C VAL A 164 -14.04 2.38 10.29
N ILE A 165 -14.36 2.04 9.04
CA ILE A 165 -14.89 2.98 8.05
C ILE A 165 -16.22 3.59 8.51
N ASP A 166 -17.14 2.76 9.00
CA ASP A 166 -18.45 3.22 9.48
C ASP A 166 -18.30 4.17 10.67
N ARG A 167 -17.43 3.85 11.64
CA ARG A 167 -17.16 4.70 12.81
C ARG A 167 -16.45 6.01 12.44
N VAL A 168 -15.49 5.99 11.52
CA VAL A 168 -14.84 7.21 11.01
C VAL A 168 -15.85 8.16 10.40
N ARG A 169 -16.81 7.63 9.63
CA ARG A 169 -17.88 8.42 9.03
C ARG A 169 -18.89 8.94 10.06
N GLU A 170 -19.26 8.11 11.04
CA GLU A 170 -20.18 8.47 12.10
C GLU A 170 -19.62 9.62 12.95
N VAL A 171 -18.32 9.55 13.30
CA VAL A 171 -17.62 10.62 14.03
C VAL A 171 -17.56 11.92 13.22
N GLY A 172 -17.42 11.83 11.89
CA GLY A 172 -17.45 12.97 10.98
C GLY A 172 -16.36 14.02 11.18
N ALA A 173 -15.29 13.70 11.91
CA ALA A 173 -14.19 14.63 12.21
C ALA A 173 -13.38 15.05 10.96
N THR A 174 -13.45 14.27 9.89
CA THR A 174 -12.70 14.44 8.66
C THR A 174 -13.58 14.25 7.42
N PRO A 175 -14.54 15.16 7.16
CA PRO A 175 -15.56 14.97 6.11
C PRO A 175 -14.97 14.91 4.69
N ASP A 176 -13.84 15.57 4.46
CA ASP A 176 -13.17 15.63 3.15
C ASP A 176 -12.12 14.51 2.95
N MET A 177 -11.89 13.67 3.96
CA MET A 177 -10.93 12.58 3.90
C MET A 177 -11.45 11.47 2.99
N GLU A 178 -10.61 10.99 2.09
CA GLU A 178 -10.91 9.83 1.28
C GLU A 178 -10.38 8.55 1.92
N ILE A 179 -11.13 7.46 1.76
CA ILE A 179 -10.76 6.16 2.32
C ILE A 179 -10.41 5.23 1.17
N ALA A 180 -9.16 4.78 1.14
CA ALA A 180 -8.68 3.82 0.15
C ALA A 180 -8.44 2.45 0.81
N VAL A 181 -8.70 1.39 0.06
CA VAL A 181 -8.36 0.03 0.45
C VAL A 181 -7.43 -0.61 -0.56
N GLY A 182 -6.65 -1.57 -0.11
CA GLY A 182 -5.74 -2.33 -0.96
C GLY A 182 -5.35 -3.66 -0.33
N GLY A 183 -4.59 -4.44 -1.07
CA GLY A 183 -4.10 -5.75 -0.64
C GLY A 183 -4.90 -6.92 -1.18
N GLY A 184 -4.37 -8.12 -0.97
CA GLY A 184 -4.80 -9.32 -1.67
C GLY A 184 -6.26 -9.72 -1.45
N VAL A 185 -6.89 -9.36 -0.32
CA VAL A 185 -8.31 -9.68 -0.10
C VAL A 185 -9.20 -8.92 -1.09
N PHE A 186 -8.91 -7.65 -1.33
CA PHE A 186 -9.69 -6.81 -2.25
C PHE A 186 -9.45 -7.20 -3.73
N ASN A 187 -8.29 -7.81 -4.03
CA ASN A 187 -8.01 -8.34 -5.36
C ASN A 187 -8.75 -9.63 -5.67
N ARG A 188 -9.17 -10.39 -4.63
CA ARG A 188 -9.84 -11.69 -4.78
C ARG A 188 -11.36 -11.65 -4.67
N ALA A 189 -11.92 -10.56 -4.19
CA ALA A 189 -13.35 -10.42 -3.96
C ALA A 189 -13.87 -9.16 -4.63
N ASP A 190 -14.45 -9.33 -5.81
CA ASP A 190 -15.06 -8.22 -6.55
C ASP A 190 -16.17 -7.58 -5.73
N GLY A 191 -16.23 -6.25 -5.74
CA GLY A 191 -17.21 -5.47 -4.98
C GLY A 191 -16.94 -5.36 -3.47
N LEU A 192 -15.89 -6.01 -2.93
CA LEU A 192 -15.60 -5.94 -1.50
C LEU A 192 -15.19 -4.52 -1.06
N ALA A 193 -14.46 -3.79 -1.88
CA ALA A 193 -14.06 -2.42 -1.58
C ALA A 193 -15.28 -1.51 -1.37
N GLU A 194 -16.25 -1.59 -2.24
CA GLU A 194 -17.54 -0.90 -2.15
C GLU A 194 -18.36 -1.38 -0.95
N ALA A 195 -18.38 -2.71 -0.72
CA ALA A 195 -19.09 -3.31 0.39
C ALA A 195 -18.57 -2.87 1.76
N VAL A 196 -17.25 -2.68 1.93
CA VAL A 196 -16.69 -2.10 3.15
C VAL A 196 -16.83 -0.58 3.21
N GLY A 197 -17.27 0.04 2.13
CA GLY A 197 -17.51 1.48 2.06
C GLY A 197 -16.28 2.30 1.70
N ALA A 198 -15.25 1.73 1.11
CA ALA A 198 -14.12 2.49 0.61
C ALA A 198 -14.52 3.40 -0.57
N THR A 199 -13.85 4.54 -0.69
CA THR A 199 -14.04 5.47 -1.81
C THR A 199 -13.08 5.18 -2.96
N ARG A 200 -11.99 4.48 -2.67
CA ARG A 200 -10.95 4.09 -3.63
C ARG A 200 -10.49 2.67 -3.37
N ASN A 201 -10.05 1.98 -4.43
CA ASN A 201 -9.47 0.65 -4.35
C ASN A 201 -8.21 0.58 -5.22
N ALA A 202 -7.18 -0.12 -4.76
CA ALA A 202 -5.95 -0.32 -5.49
C ALA A 202 -5.53 -1.79 -5.49
N ARG A 203 -5.07 -2.28 -6.65
CA ARG A 203 -4.69 -3.68 -6.83
C ARG A 203 -3.25 -3.96 -6.45
N THR A 204 -2.36 -2.99 -6.61
CA THR A 204 -0.94 -3.10 -6.30
C THR A 204 -0.47 -1.87 -5.52
N PRO A 205 0.71 -1.93 -4.87
CA PRO A 205 1.31 -0.77 -4.21
C PRO A 205 1.48 0.45 -5.14
N LEU A 206 1.92 0.24 -6.39
CA LEU A 206 2.08 1.33 -7.35
C LEU A 206 0.73 1.83 -7.89
N ASP A 207 -0.25 0.95 -8.03
CA ASP A 207 -1.62 1.33 -8.38
C ASP A 207 -2.24 2.21 -7.30
N LEU A 208 -1.93 1.97 -6.01
CA LEU A 208 -2.35 2.85 -4.93
C LEU A 208 -1.80 4.27 -5.10
N VAL A 209 -0.52 4.42 -5.45
CA VAL A 209 0.08 5.74 -5.74
C VAL A 209 -0.71 6.45 -6.84
N ARG A 210 -0.95 5.79 -7.97
CA ARG A 210 -1.73 6.35 -9.09
C ARG A 210 -3.15 6.70 -8.68
N THR A 211 -3.78 5.84 -7.89
CA THR A 211 -5.14 6.02 -7.38
C THR A 211 -5.25 7.24 -6.47
N LEU A 212 -4.27 7.49 -5.58
CA LEU A 212 -4.28 8.65 -4.69
C LEU A 212 -3.84 9.96 -5.39
N GLN A 213 -3.07 9.88 -6.46
CA GLN A 213 -2.72 11.03 -7.31
C GLN A 213 -3.88 11.47 -8.21
N ALA A 214 -4.80 10.56 -8.54
CA ALA A 214 -5.95 10.88 -9.37
C ALA A 214 -6.89 11.88 -8.68
N PRO A 215 -7.52 12.81 -9.43
CA PRO A 215 -8.51 13.74 -8.87
C PRO A 215 -9.63 13.00 -8.15
N SER A 216 -10.12 13.58 -7.04
CA SER A 216 -11.25 13.03 -6.30
C SER A 216 -12.51 12.97 -7.18
N ALA A 217 -13.22 11.84 -7.13
CA ALA A 217 -14.51 11.71 -7.79
C ALA A 217 -15.55 12.69 -7.21
N THR A 218 -15.40 13.05 -5.94
CA THR A 218 -16.27 13.98 -5.20
C THR A 218 -16.01 15.45 -5.60
N ALA A 219 -14.80 15.79 -6.04
CA ALA A 219 -14.45 17.15 -6.46
C ALA A 219 -15.18 17.62 -7.75
N ARG A 220 -15.76 16.70 -8.53
CA ARG A 220 -16.52 17.02 -9.75
C ARG A 220 -17.92 17.60 -9.50
N GLN A 221 -18.40 17.62 -8.26
CA GLN A 221 -19.76 18.10 -7.94
C GLN A 221 -19.80 19.43 -7.19
N THR A 222 -18.65 20.01 -6.83
CA THR A 222 -18.64 21.34 -6.17
C THR A 222 -18.34 22.42 -7.21
N PRO A 223 -19.29 23.32 -7.53
CA PRO A 223 -19.00 24.48 -8.38
C PRO A 223 -17.92 25.34 -7.71
N PRO A 224 -17.07 26.03 -8.48
CA PRO A 224 -15.98 26.83 -7.93
C PRO A 224 -16.56 27.91 -6.99
N LYS A 225 -16.10 27.91 -5.72
CA LYS A 225 -16.44 28.97 -4.76
C LYS A 225 -16.06 30.32 -5.38
N ALA A 226 -17.06 31.17 -5.66
CA ALA A 226 -16.86 32.52 -6.12
C ALA A 226 -15.96 33.28 -5.15
N ARG A 227 -14.83 33.81 -5.64
CA ARG A 227 -13.96 34.70 -4.88
C ARG A 227 -14.78 35.92 -4.45
N PRO A 228 -14.78 36.31 -3.17
CA PRO A 228 -15.43 37.54 -2.76
C PRO A 228 -14.77 38.72 -3.48
N ALA A 229 -15.60 39.54 -4.12
CA ALA A 229 -15.19 40.76 -4.79
C ALA A 229 -14.50 41.69 -3.77
N ARG A 230 -13.26 42.10 -4.07
CA ARG A 230 -12.59 43.16 -3.30
C ARG A 230 -13.41 44.43 -3.42
N LEU A 231 -14.01 44.88 -2.31
CA LEU A 231 -14.57 46.21 -2.20
C LEU A 231 -13.42 47.22 -2.43
N ARG A 232 -13.49 47.96 -3.52
CA ARG A 232 -12.67 49.13 -3.74
C ARG A 232 -13.14 50.21 -2.74
N ALA A 233 -12.26 50.60 -1.83
CA ALA A 233 -12.46 51.82 -1.06
C ALA A 233 -12.47 52.99 -2.03
N VAL A 234 -13.57 53.74 -2.02
CA VAL A 234 -13.68 55.06 -2.67
C VAL A 234 -13.18 56.04 -1.63
N ALA A 235 -12.17 56.81 -2.03
CA ALA A 235 -11.66 57.94 -1.26
C ALA A 235 -12.64 59.13 -1.30
#